data_9ce7ea8d8395cfc67d05b1613fa5df6c
#
_entry.id   9ce7ea8d8395cfc67d05b1613fa5df6c
#
_cell.length_a   1.000
_cell.length_b   1.000
_cell.length_c   1.000
_cell.angle_alpha   90.00
_cell.angle_beta   90.00
_cell.angle_gamma   90.00
#
_symmetry.space_group_name_H-M   'P 1'
#
loop_
_entity.id
_entity.type
_entity.pdbx_description
1 polymer ?
#
loop_
_entity_poly.entity_id
_entity_poly.type
_entity_poly.pdbx_seq_one_letter_code
_entity_poly.pdbx_strand_id
1 'polypeptide(L)'
;MGEIIVAVFGIYLVLQMIIGYRRGLIKSMLNLASWILTFAIAYKGAAYFKEIVIQNVPEIQGTIVTDRIAYMIAYMGLMIVCKIIFSVVIRFANKVTRVPGVGFINKVAGAALGLIKGSLIIMVVVFFISLMPHIGMESEYAQIVGGSEVMQTMVETNPLEQMIKQQIQ
;
A
#
# COMPACT_ATOMS: atom_id res chain seq x y z
N MET A 1 11.04 21.33 -4.17
CA MET A 1 10.61 20.22 -3.28
C MET A 1 10.52 18.87 -4.01
N GLY A 2 10.12 18.82 -5.26
CA GLY A 2 9.97 17.57 -6.04
C GLY A 2 11.20 16.68 -6.08
N GLU A 3 12.40 17.25 -6.29
CA GLU A 3 13.64 16.49 -6.32
C GLU A 3 13.97 15.78 -5.00
N ILE A 4 13.62 16.40 -3.87
CA ILE A 4 13.82 15.78 -2.53
C ILE A 4 12.90 14.56 -2.41
N ILE A 5 11.66 14.66 -2.87
CA ILE A 5 10.70 13.56 -2.84
C ILE A 5 11.16 12.42 -3.75
N VAL A 6 11.67 12.74 -4.95
CA VAL A 6 12.24 11.74 -5.86
C VAL A 6 13.45 11.05 -5.24
N ALA A 7 14.33 11.80 -4.57
CA ALA A 7 15.47 11.22 -3.85
C ALA A 7 15.01 10.28 -2.71
N VAL A 8 13.98 10.68 -1.95
CA VAL A 8 13.37 9.84 -0.91
C VAL A 8 12.78 8.57 -1.52
N PHE A 9 12.10 8.66 -2.67
CA PHE A 9 11.59 7.47 -3.39
C PHE A 9 12.73 6.55 -3.84
N GLY A 10 13.84 7.12 -4.34
CA GLY A 10 15.02 6.33 -4.70
C GLY A 10 15.61 5.58 -3.51
N ILE A 11 15.82 6.27 -2.38
CA ILE A 11 16.29 5.65 -1.13
C ILE A 11 15.32 4.57 -0.67
N TYR A 12 14.02 4.84 -0.71
CA TYR A 12 12.98 3.87 -0.35
C TYR A 12 13.03 2.61 -1.22
N LEU A 13 13.21 2.74 -2.55
CA LEU A 13 13.35 1.60 -3.46
C LEU A 13 14.59 0.76 -3.13
N VAL A 14 15.73 1.41 -2.88
CA VAL A 14 16.96 0.72 -2.48
C VAL A 14 16.75 -0.05 -1.16
N LEU A 15 16.10 0.57 -0.17
CA LEU A 15 15.75 -0.11 1.08
C LEU A 15 14.83 -1.30 0.86
N GLN A 16 13.80 -1.18 0.01
CA GLN A 16 12.89 -2.30 -0.32
C GLN A 16 13.64 -3.43 -1.04
N MET A 17 14.57 -3.10 -1.93
CA MET A 17 15.42 -4.07 -2.61
C MET A 17 16.31 -4.82 -1.60
N ILE A 18 16.98 -4.12 -0.69
CA ILE A 18 17.82 -4.74 0.36
C ILE A 18 16.98 -5.62 1.28
N ILE A 19 15.81 -5.15 1.70
CA ILE A 19 14.89 -5.93 2.54
C ILE A 19 14.42 -7.18 1.81
N GLY A 20 14.06 -7.06 0.53
CA GLY A 20 13.66 -8.19 -0.32
C GLY A 20 14.80 -9.20 -0.49
N TYR A 21 16.01 -8.73 -0.74
CA TYR A 21 17.21 -9.57 -0.83
C TYR A 21 17.47 -10.36 0.46
N ARG A 22 17.37 -9.69 1.61
CA ARG A 22 17.57 -10.34 2.93
C ARG A 22 16.47 -11.34 3.28
N ARG A 23 15.25 -11.12 2.83
CA ARG A 23 14.10 -12.00 3.07
C ARG A 23 14.07 -13.19 2.14
N GLY A 24 14.51 -13.04 0.90
CA GLY A 24 14.41 -14.01 -0.18
C GLY A 24 13.02 -14.06 -0.82
N LEU A 25 12.95 -14.75 -1.97
CA LEU A 25 11.74 -14.85 -2.81
C LEU A 25 10.55 -15.42 -2.05
N ILE A 26 10.72 -16.58 -1.43
CA ILE A 26 9.62 -17.31 -0.79
C ILE A 26 8.98 -16.48 0.31
N LYS A 27 9.79 -15.86 1.18
CA LYS A 27 9.28 -15.02 2.26
C LYS A 27 8.65 -13.72 1.72
N SER A 28 9.19 -13.18 0.64
CA SER A 28 8.64 -11.98 0.00
C SER A 28 7.31 -12.27 -0.67
N MET A 29 7.16 -13.42 -1.33
CA MET A 29 5.88 -13.88 -1.92
C MET A 29 4.81 -14.12 -0.85
N LEU A 30 5.14 -14.83 0.23
CA LEU A 30 4.22 -15.04 1.34
C LEU A 30 3.75 -13.70 1.96
N ASN A 31 4.68 -12.76 2.11
CA ASN A 31 4.34 -11.44 2.63
C ASN A 31 3.46 -10.62 1.66
N LEU A 32 3.71 -10.70 0.36
CA LEU A 32 2.90 -10.06 -0.67
C LEU A 32 1.50 -10.68 -0.72
N ALA A 33 1.41 -12.01 -0.75
CA ALA A 33 0.14 -12.73 -0.72
C ALA A 33 -0.67 -12.40 0.54
N SER A 34 -0.02 -12.30 1.71
CA SER A 34 -0.70 -11.91 2.95
C SER A 34 -1.26 -10.48 2.89
N TRP A 35 -0.59 -9.57 2.19
CA TRP A 35 -1.09 -8.21 1.97
C TRP A 35 -2.36 -8.22 1.11
N ILE A 36 -2.31 -8.90 -0.04
CA ILE A 36 -3.46 -9.00 -0.95
C ILE A 36 -4.65 -9.65 -0.24
N LEU A 37 -4.42 -10.75 0.48
CA LEU A 37 -5.47 -11.43 1.24
C LEU A 37 -6.02 -10.54 2.38
N THR A 38 -5.17 -9.81 3.09
CA THR A 38 -5.60 -8.86 4.12
C THR A 38 -6.54 -7.81 3.53
N PHE A 39 -6.17 -7.20 2.40
CA PHE A 39 -7.04 -6.23 1.72
C PHE A 39 -8.37 -6.84 1.29
N ALA A 40 -8.34 -8.02 0.66
CA ALA A 40 -9.55 -8.68 0.19
C ALA A 40 -10.51 -9.07 1.33
N ILE A 41 -9.95 -9.62 2.43
CA ILE A 41 -10.73 -10.00 3.61
C ILE A 41 -11.28 -8.76 4.32
N ALA A 42 -10.46 -7.73 4.52
CA ALA A 42 -10.88 -6.49 5.16
C ALA A 42 -11.97 -5.78 4.36
N TYR A 43 -11.83 -5.71 3.02
CA TYR A 43 -12.81 -5.10 2.13
C TYR A 43 -14.18 -5.79 2.22
N LYS A 44 -14.22 -7.11 2.09
CA LYS A 44 -15.48 -7.88 2.18
C LYS A 44 -16.01 -7.92 3.61
N GLY A 45 -15.12 -8.10 4.59
CA GLY A 45 -15.51 -8.20 6.00
C GLY A 45 -16.04 -6.88 6.58
N ALA A 46 -15.49 -5.73 6.17
CA ALA A 46 -15.92 -4.44 6.70
C ALA A 46 -17.42 -4.19 6.51
N ALA A 47 -18.01 -4.68 5.42
CA ALA A 47 -19.43 -4.57 5.16
C ALA A 47 -20.29 -5.29 6.22
N TYR A 48 -19.79 -6.42 6.75
CA TYR A 48 -20.49 -7.18 7.81
C TYR A 48 -20.24 -6.59 9.21
N PHE A 49 -19.04 -6.08 9.46
CA PHE A 49 -18.66 -5.56 10.78
C PHE A 49 -19.06 -4.10 11.02
N LYS A 50 -19.43 -3.33 9.97
CA LYS A 50 -19.85 -1.94 10.13
C LYS A 50 -21.03 -1.77 11.10
N GLU A 51 -22.00 -2.71 11.07
CA GLU A 51 -23.17 -2.66 11.96
C GLU A 51 -22.78 -2.83 13.42
N ILE A 52 -21.82 -3.70 13.72
CA ILE A 52 -21.27 -3.88 15.05
C ILE A 52 -20.60 -2.59 15.52
N VAL A 53 -19.87 -1.90 14.61
CA VAL A 53 -19.25 -0.61 14.93
C VAL A 53 -20.30 0.45 15.24
N ILE A 54 -21.38 0.56 14.45
CA ILE A 54 -22.47 1.52 14.66
C ILE A 54 -23.12 1.29 16.03
N GLN A 55 -23.33 0.04 16.43
CA GLN A 55 -23.96 -0.30 17.70
C GLN A 55 -23.08 0.01 18.91
N ASN A 56 -21.75 -0.12 18.78
CA ASN A 56 -20.82 0.01 19.89
C ASN A 56 -20.09 1.36 19.98
N VAL A 57 -20.25 2.24 18.99
CA VAL A 57 -19.64 3.59 18.94
C VAL A 57 -20.75 4.64 18.84
N PRO A 58 -21.33 5.06 20.00
CA PRO A 58 -22.46 6.00 20.01
C PRO A 58 -22.15 7.35 19.35
N GLU A 59 -20.89 7.78 19.40
CA GLU A 59 -20.43 9.09 18.90
C GLU A 59 -20.61 9.27 17.39
N ILE A 60 -20.70 8.18 16.62
CA ILE A 60 -20.92 8.24 15.18
C ILE A 60 -22.39 8.13 14.78
N GLN A 61 -23.28 7.80 15.72
CA GLN A 61 -24.70 7.63 15.46
C GLN A 61 -25.36 8.99 15.14
N GLY A 62 -26.26 8.99 14.16
CA GLY A 62 -26.99 10.19 13.75
C GLY A 62 -26.23 11.15 12.86
N THR A 63 -25.01 10.85 12.46
CA THR A 63 -24.24 11.63 11.49
C THR A 63 -24.60 11.23 10.06
N ILE A 64 -24.66 12.21 9.12
CA ILE A 64 -24.96 11.95 7.69
C ILE A 64 -24.00 10.93 7.05
N VAL A 65 -22.80 10.79 7.62
CA VAL A 65 -21.73 9.90 7.13
C VAL A 65 -21.49 8.66 8.01
N THR A 66 -22.41 8.37 8.93
CA THR A 66 -22.30 7.24 9.90
C THR A 66 -21.85 5.93 9.25
N ASP A 67 -22.50 5.54 8.15
CA ASP A 67 -22.21 4.30 7.43
C ASP A 67 -20.78 4.27 6.87
N ARG A 68 -20.28 5.40 6.36
CA ARG A 68 -18.92 5.48 5.80
C ARG A 68 -17.86 5.43 6.88
N ILE A 69 -18.08 6.15 7.99
CA ILE A 69 -17.16 6.16 9.13
C ILE A 69 -17.10 4.77 9.76
N ALA A 70 -18.27 4.14 10.01
CA ALA A 70 -18.34 2.80 10.55
C ALA A 70 -17.64 1.76 9.65
N TYR A 71 -17.84 1.85 8.33
CA TYR A 71 -17.14 1.01 7.37
C TYR A 71 -15.61 1.21 7.42
N MET A 72 -15.14 2.46 7.49
CA MET A 72 -13.71 2.76 7.59
C MET A 72 -13.10 2.21 8.88
N ILE A 73 -13.79 2.36 10.01
CA ILE A 73 -13.33 1.82 11.31
C ILE A 73 -13.28 0.29 11.25
N ALA A 74 -14.34 -0.36 10.76
CA ALA A 74 -14.39 -1.80 10.59
C ALA A 74 -13.27 -2.29 9.65
N TYR A 75 -13.06 -1.61 8.52
CA TYR A 75 -12.01 -1.92 7.57
C TYR A 75 -10.61 -1.83 8.18
N MET A 76 -10.31 -0.73 8.89
CA MET A 76 -9.02 -0.55 9.56
C MET A 76 -8.81 -1.58 10.66
N GLY A 77 -9.83 -1.87 11.48
CA GLY A 77 -9.79 -2.89 12.51
C GLY A 77 -9.49 -4.28 11.94
N LEU A 78 -10.21 -4.66 10.88
CA LEU A 78 -9.97 -5.94 10.18
C LEU A 78 -8.59 -6.00 9.53
N MET A 79 -8.10 -4.91 8.96
CA MET A 79 -6.75 -4.82 8.42
C MET A 79 -5.70 -5.14 9.49
N ILE A 80 -5.83 -4.58 10.68
CA ILE A 80 -4.91 -4.82 11.80
C ILE A 80 -4.98 -6.28 12.25
N VAL A 81 -6.17 -6.79 12.50
CA VAL A 81 -6.38 -8.18 12.96
C VAL A 81 -5.85 -9.18 11.94
N CYS A 82 -6.22 -9.05 10.66
CA CYS A 82 -5.72 -9.93 9.60
C CYS A 82 -4.19 -9.85 9.50
N LYS A 83 -3.60 -8.66 9.60
CA LYS A 83 -2.16 -8.47 9.54
C LYS A 83 -1.43 -9.18 10.68
N ILE A 84 -1.98 -9.16 11.88
CA ILE A 84 -1.45 -9.89 13.04
C ILE A 84 -1.51 -11.39 12.77
N ILE A 85 -2.67 -11.92 12.36
CA ILE A 85 -2.88 -13.34 12.08
C ILE A 85 -1.89 -13.82 11.00
N PHE A 86 -1.83 -13.13 9.85
CA PHE A 86 -0.90 -13.50 8.78
C PHE A 86 0.57 -13.37 9.19
N SER A 87 0.92 -12.41 10.04
CA SER A 87 2.28 -12.28 10.57
C SER A 87 2.68 -13.49 11.41
N VAL A 88 1.76 -14.03 12.22
CA VAL A 88 1.96 -15.25 13.00
C VAL A 88 2.12 -16.45 12.07
N VAL A 89 1.22 -16.63 11.09
CA VAL A 89 1.27 -17.72 10.11
C VAL A 89 2.60 -17.70 9.34
N ILE A 90 3.03 -16.53 8.87
CA ILE A 90 4.30 -16.40 8.14
C ILE A 90 5.50 -16.73 9.05
N ARG A 91 5.46 -16.38 10.34
CA ARG A 91 6.53 -16.75 11.28
C ARG A 91 6.63 -18.28 11.44
N PHE A 92 5.50 -18.98 11.54
CA PHE A 92 5.47 -20.44 11.59
C PHE A 92 5.97 -21.07 10.29
N ALA A 93 5.48 -20.62 9.14
CA ALA A 93 5.92 -21.09 7.83
C ALA A 93 7.45 -20.93 7.64
N ASN A 94 8.02 -19.82 8.11
CA ASN A 94 9.47 -19.59 8.03
C ASN A 94 10.32 -20.51 8.92
N LYS A 95 9.76 -21.09 9.97
CA LYS A 95 10.47 -22.12 10.78
C LYS A 95 10.53 -23.45 10.06
N VAL A 96 9.52 -23.78 9.26
CA VAL A 96 9.41 -25.04 8.52
C VAL A 96 10.22 -25.02 7.22
N THR A 97 10.34 -23.85 6.56
CA THR A 97 10.99 -23.70 5.23
C THR A 97 12.48 -23.32 5.30
N ARG A 98 13.25 -23.82 6.27
CA ARG A 98 14.71 -23.77 6.19
C ARG A 98 15.21 -24.85 5.21
N VAL A 99 14.98 -24.65 3.91
CA VAL A 99 15.56 -25.50 2.86
C VAL A 99 16.97 -25.00 2.56
N PRO A 100 18.02 -25.78 2.88
CA PRO A 100 19.38 -25.47 2.45
C PRO A 100 19.48 -25.71 0.94
N GLY A 101 20.03 -24.75 0.18
CA GLY A 101 20.40 -24.97 -1.23
C GLY A 101 19.92 -23.95 -2.26
N VAL A 102 18.99 -23.03 -1.93
CA VAL A 102 18.46 -22.04 -2.89
C VAL A 102 18.97 -20.62 -2.56
N GLY A 103 20.24 -20.50 -2.11
CA GLY A 103 20.71 -19.28 -1.45
C GLY A 103 20.70 -18.01 -2.29
N PHE A 104 21.42 -17.98 -3.42
CA PHE A 104 21.66 -16.75 -4.17
C PHE A 104 20.46 -16.34 -5.04
N ILE A 105 19.93 -17.29 -5.82
CA ILE A 105 18.79 -17.04 -6.73
C ILE A 105 17.56 -16.59 -5.92
N ASN A 106 17.29 -17.24 -4.80
CA ASN A 106 16.19 -16.86 -3.90
C ASN A 106 16.35 -15.42 -3.35
N LYS A 107 17.58 -15.00 -3.06
CA LYS A 107 17.87 -13.62 -2.59
C LYS A 107 17.70 -12.59 -3.69
N VAL A 108 18.23 -12.85 -4.88
CA VAL A 108 18.13 -11.94 -6.05
C VAL A 108 16.66 -11.78 -6.46
N ALA A 109 15.93 -12.88 -6.57
CA ALA A 109 14.50 -12.83 -6.87
C ALA A 109 13.69 -12.15 -5.75
N GLY A 110 14.11 -12.28 -4.49
CA GLY A 110 13.56 -11.52 -3.37
C GLY A 110 13.79 -10.01 -3.50
N ALA A 111 14.97 -9.59 -3.97
CA ALA A 111 15.27 -8.19 -4.26
C ALA A 111 14.36 -7.63 -5.36
N ALA A 112 14.16 -8.38 -6.45
CA ALA A 112 13.25 -8.00 -7.53
C ALA A 112 11.81 -7.82 -7.03
N LEU A 113 11.31 -8.74 -6.20
CA LEU A 113 9.99 -8.57 -5.56
C LEU A 113 9.94 -7.38 -4.61
N GLY A 114 11.03 -7.07 -3.93
CA GLY A 114 11.15 -5.87 -3.10
C GLY A 114 10.99 -4.60 -3.93
N LEU A 115 11.64 -4.52 -5.10
CA LEU A 115 11.51 -3.42 -6.03
C LEU A 115 10.08 -3.30 -6.57
N ILE A 116 9.48 -4.39 -7.04
CA ILE A 116 8.09 -4.39 -7.54
C ILE A 116 7.14 -3.85 -6.46
N LYS A 117 7.25 -4.34 -5.23
CA LYS A 117 6.44 -3.87 -4.11
C LYS A 117 6.69 -2.38 -3.83
N GLY A 118 7.94 -1.96 -3.83
CA GLY A 118 8.31 -0.56 -3.61
C GLY A 118 7.73 0.36 -4.67
N SER A 119 7.84 -0.03 -5.95
CA SER A 119 7.27 0.71 -7.07
C SER A 119 5.75 0.83 -6.98
N LEU A 120 5.05 -0.24 -6.60
CA LEU A 120 3.60 -0.20 -6.39
C LEU A 120 3.19 0.79 -5.29
N ILE A 121 3.94 0.85 -4.20
CA ILE A 121 3.68 1.81 -3.11
C ILE A 121 3.93 3.25 -3.59
N ILE A 122 5.03 3.50 -4.29
CA ILE A 122 5.32 4.81 -4.87
C ILE A 122 4.22 5.22 -5.85
N MET A 123 3.77 4.31 -6.72
CA MET A 123 2.67 4.56 -7.65
C MET A 123 1.40 5.04 -6.94
N VAL A 124 1.05 4.41 -5.81
CA VAL A 124 -0.09 4.82 -4.98
C VAL A 124 0.15 6.19 -4.34
N VAL A 125 1.37 6.46 -3.83
CA VAL A 125 1.70 7.77 -3.25
C VAL A 125 1.64 8.88 -4.29
N VAL A 126 2.21 8.65 -5.49
CA VAL A 126 2.15 9.61 -6.61
C VAL A 126 0.72 9.86 -7.05
N PHE A 127 -0.11 8.81 -7.06
CA PHE A 127 -1.54 8.95 -7.33
C PHE A 127 -2.25 9.86 -6.30
N PHE A 128 -1.95 9.73 -5.01
CA PHE A 128 -2.49 10.65 -4.00
C PHE A 128 -2.00 12.09 -4.19
N ILE A 129 -0.75 12.27 -4.63
CA ILE A 129 -0.23 13.59 -4.96
C ILE A 129 -0.99 14.18 -6.15
N SER A 130 -1.32 13.39 -7.17
CA SER A 130 -2.08 13.87 -8.35
C SER A 130 -3.52 14.30 -8.01
N LEU A 131 -4.07 13.86 -6.88
CA LEU A 131 -5.39 14.30 -6.41
C LEU A 131 -5.37 15.64 -5.65
N MET A 132 -4.19 16.15 -5.26
CA MET A 132 -4.07 17.39 -4.47
C MET A 132 -4.79 18.60 -5.10
N PRO A 133 -4.71 18.86 -6.42
CA PRO A 133 -5.43 19.98 -7.03
C PRO A 133 -6.95 19.87 -6.88
N HIS A 134 -7.49 18.63 -6.89
CA HIS A 134 -8.94 18.39 -6.79
C HIS A 134 -9.51 18.63 -5.37
N ILE A 135 -8.64 18.79 -4.38
CA ILE A 135 -9.00 19.09 -2.99
C ILE A 135 -8.56 20.48 -2.53
N GLY A 136 -8.20 21.36 -3.49
CA GLY A 136 -7.83 22.74 -3.22
C GLY A 136 -6.38 22.97 -2.79
N MET A 137 -5.48 21.99 -2.99
CA MET A 137 -4.05 22.06 -2.65
C MET A 137 -3.19 22.29 -3.91
N GLU A 138 -3.58 23.27 -4.75
CA GLU A 138 -2.91 23.54 -6.03
C GLU A 138 -1.50 24.09 -5.85
N SER A 139 -1.28 24.94 -4.83
CA SER A 139 0.02 25.57 -4.53
C SER A 139 1.04 24.51 -4.09
N GLU A 140 0.65 23.59 -3.25
CA GLU A 140 1.48 22.49 -2.76
C GLU A 140 1.80 21.51 -3.88
N TYR A 141 0.80 21.18 -4.71
CA TYR A 141 1.00 20.36 -5.90
C TYR A 141 2.03 20.97 -6.85
N ALA A 142 1.90 22.28 -7.16
CA ALA A 142 2.83 22.99 -8.03
C ALA A 142 4.27 22.98 -7.48
N GLN A 143 4.45 23.11 -6.16
CA GLN A 143 5.76 23.03 -5.52
C GLN A 143 6.37 21.61 -5.57
N ILE A 144 5.53 20.58 -5.47
CA ILE A 144 5.97 19.17 -5.47
C ILE A 144 6.26 18.72 -6.90
N VAL A 145 5.35 18.96 -7.83
CA VAL A 145 5.42 18.42 -9.19
C VAL A 145 6.16 19.37 -10.13
N GLY A 146 5.89 20.66 -10.06
CA GLY A 146 6.50 21.66 -10.96
C GLY A 146 8.01 21.83 -10.80
N GLY A 147 8.58 21.42 -9.66
CA GLY A 147 10.01 21.54 -9.39
C GLY A 147 10.85 20.33 -9.81
N SER A 148 10.27 19.31 -10.49
CA SER A 148 11.02 18.11 -10.89
C SER A 148 10.39 17.47 -12.12
N GLU A 149 11.15 17.37 -13.22
CA GLU A 149 10.73 16.66 -14.45
C GLU A 149 10.40 15.19 -14.18
N VAL A 150 11.17 14.54 -13.31
CA VAL A 150 10.93 13.15 -12.90
C VAL A 150 9.59 13.01 -12.24
N MET A 151 9.23 13.95 -11.35
CA MET A 151 7.94 13.91 -10.65
C MET A 151 6.78 14.16 -11.61
N GLN A 152 6.91 15.08 -12.55
CA GLN A 152 5.93 15.32 -13.62
C GLN A 152 5.70 14.05 -14.44
N THR A 153 6.77 13.41 -14.90
CA THR A 153 6.70 12.14 -15.65
C THR A 153 6.03 11.04 -14.81
N MET A 154 6.34 10.96 -13.52
CA MET A 154 5.73 9.96 -12.63
C MET A 154 4.22 10.16 -12.47
N VAL A 155 3.75 11.41 -12.41
CA VAL A 155 2.32 11.72 -12.34
C VAL A 155 1.64 11.42 -13.69
N GLU A 156 2.20 11.89 -14.80
CA GLU A 156 1.61 11.72 -16.15
C GLU A 156 1.52 10.24 -16.58
N THR A 157 2.54 9.45 -16.24
CA THR A 157 2.61 8.02 -16.57
C THR A 157 1.92 7.12 -15.56
N ASN A 158 1.32 7.68 -14.50
CA ASN A 158 0.69 6.88 -13.46
C ASN A 158 -0.56 6.15 -13.99
N PRO A 159 -0.57 4.79 -14.00
CA PRO A 159 -1.69 4.03 -14.53
C PRO A 159 -3.00 4.27 -13.78
N LEU A 160 -2.94 4.56 -12.48
CA LEU A 160 -4.12 4.83 -11.67
C LEU A 160 -4.79 6.16 -12.07
N GLU A 161 -4.01 7.17 -12.41
CA GLU A 161 -4.52 8.45 -12.89
C GLU A 161 -5.16 8.30 -14.29
N GLN A 162 -4.51 7.53 -15.17
CA GLN A 162 -5.03 7.26 -16.51
C GLN A 162 -6.37 6.51 -16.47
N MET A 163 -6.52 5.55 -15.55
CA MET A 163 -7.80 4.83 -15.35
C MET A 163 -8.93 5.76 -14.93
N ILE A 164 -8.67 6.75 -14.08
CA ILE A 164 -9.70 7.71 -13.66
C ILE A 164 -10.06 8.66 -14.79
N LYS A 165 -9.09 9.16 -15.53
CA LYS A 165 -9.36 10.03 -16.70
C LYS A 165 -10.23 9.35 -17.75
N GLN A 166 -10.10 8.03 -17.94
CA GLN A 166 -10.94 7.25 -18.85
C GLN A 166 -12.39 7.04 -18.37
N GLN A 167 -12.65 7.12 -17.06
CA GLN A 167 -13.99 6.94 -16.51
C GLN A 167 -14.80 8.26 -16.46
N ILE A 168 -14.15 9.40 -16.63
CA ILE A 168 -14.78 10.73 -16.56
C ILE A 168 -15.09 11.27 -17.97
N GLN A 169 -14.55 10.66 -19.02
CA GLN A 169 -14.91 10.93 -20.42
C GLN A 169 -16.09 10.07 -20.88
#